data_8a62ad9d7c26c358da7da9a48b79ffe9
#
_entry.id   8a62ad9d7c26c358da7da9a48b79ffe9
#
_cell.length_a   1.000
_cell.length_b   1.000
_cell.length_c   1.000
_cell.angle_alpha   90.00
_cell.angle_beta   90.00
_cell.angle_gamma   90.00
#
_symmetry.space_group_name_H-M   'P 1'
#
loop_
_entity.id
_entity.type
_entity.pdbx_description
1 polymer ?
#
loop_
_entity_poly.entity_id
_entity_poly.type
_entity_poly.pdbx_seq_one_letter_code
_entity_poly.pdbx_strand_id
1 'polypeptide(L)' 'MTLIIKPNGVIAESPLTPRERDVLGLMAKGLRQKQIAWELSIKMDTARKHIKNAYKKLGAHNKVEALRKSGIW' A
#
# COMPACT_ATOMS: atom_id res chain seq x y z
N MET A 1 -2.64 2.16 14.82
CA MET A 1 -2.06 2.68 13.59
C MET A 1 -0.73 2.02 13.30
N THR A 2 -0.38 1.95 12.03
CA THR A 2 0.87 1.33 11.61
C THR A 2 2.02 2.33 11.76
N LEU A 3 3.12 1.87 12.33
CA LEU A 3 4.33 2.68 12.46
C LEU A 3 5.35 2.30 11.40
N ILE A 4 6.07 3.28 10.90
CA ILE A 4 7.15 3.04 9.94
C ILE A 4 8.42 3.73 10.43
N ILE A 5 9.57 3.16 10.08
CA ILE A 5 10.86 3.74 10.41
C ILE A 5 11.33 4.53 9.19
N LYS A 6 11.53 5.82 9.36
CA LYS A 6 12.01 6.69 8.28
C LYS A 6 13.51 6.47 8.05
N PRO A 7 14.04 6.86 6.88
CA PRO A 7 15.47 6.69 6.60
C PRO A 7 16.41 7.31 7.63
N ASN A 8 15.95 8.34 8.34
CA ASN A 8 16.75 9.00 9.39
C ASN A 8 16.61 8.34 10.75
N GLY A 9 15.97 7.16 10.83
CA GLY A 9 15.80 6.43 12.08
C GLY A 9 14.60 6.86 12.91
N VAL A 10 13.85 7.84 12.46
CA VAL A 10 12.66 8.31 13.17
C VAL A 10 11.49 7.38 12.88
N ILE A 11 10.77 6.98 13.94
CA ILE A 11 9.55 6.18 13.81
C ILE A 11 8.38 7.15 13.69
N ALA A 12 7.55 6.95 12.67
CA ALA A 12 6.39 7.78 12.43
C ALA A 12 5.18 6.91 12.12
N GLU A 13 4.00 7.44 12.39
CA GLU A 13 2.77 6.76 12.02
C GLU A 13 2.57 6.81 10.51
N SER A 14 2.19 5.67 9.95
CA SER A 14 1.84 5.59 8.54
C SER A 14 0.43 6.16 8.34
N PRO A 15 0.18 6.96 7.30
CA PRO A 15 -1.17 7.41 6.97
C PRO A 15 -2.04 6.29 6.41
N LEU A 16 -1.44 5.14 6.11
CA LEU A 16 -2.14 4.03 5.49
C LEU A 16 -2.85 3.16 6.51
N THR A 17 -4.03 2.68 6.14
CA THR A 17 -4.70 1.65 6.94
C THR A 17 -3.95 0.33 6.78
N PRO A 18 -4.14 -0.63 7.71
CA PRO A 18 -3.51 -1.96 7.57
C PRO A 18 -3.84 -2.61 6.23
N ARG A 19 -5.07 -2.48 5.75
CA ARG A 19 -5.47 -3.09 4.49
C ARG A 19 -4.81 -2.42 3.29
N GLU A 20 -4.63 -1.11 3.34
CA GLU A 20 -3.90 -0.38 2.31
C GLU A 20 -2.44 -0.81 2.26
N ARG A 21 -1.83 -1.03 3.42
CA ARG A 21 -0.46 -1.54 3.47
C ARG A 21 -0.39 -2.97 2.93
N ASP A 22 -1.40 -3.79 3.21
CA ASP A 22 -1.46 -5.16 2.69
C ASP A 22 -1.46 -5.16 1.15
N VAL A 23 -2.30 -4.33 0.54
CA VAL A 23 -2.36 -4.30 -0.93
C VAL A 23 -1.05 -3.79 -1.52
N LEU A 24 -0.43 -2.78 -0.92
CA LEU A 24 0.86 -2.28 -1.41
C LEU A 24 1.97 -3.31 -1.24
N GLY A 25 1.97 -4.04 -0.14
CA GLY A 25 2.94 -5.11 0.10
C GLY A 25 2.84 -6.20 -0.96
N LEU A 26 1.62 -6.59 -1.31
CA LEU A 26 1.41 -7.59 -2.36
C LEU A 26 1.81 -7.06 -3.73
N MET A 27 1.56 -5.76 -3.99
CA MET A 27 2.03 -5.12 -5.22
C MET A 27 3.55 -5.13 -5.31
N ALA A 28 4.23 -4.93 -4.19
CA ALA A 28 5.68 -4.97 -4.14
C ALA A 28 6.23 -6.34 -4.51
N LYS A 29 5.46 -7.39 -4.24
CA LYS A 29 5.79 -8.77 -4.61
C LYS A 29 5.45 -9.08 -6.07
N GLY A 30 4.90 -8.12 -6.80
CA GLY A 30 4.58 -8.31 -8.21
C GLY A 30 3.17 -8.80 -8.50
N LEU A 31 2.31 -8.89 -7.47
CA LEU A 31 0.94 -9.32 -7.70
C LEU A 31 0.13 -8.23 -8.38
N ARG A 32 -0.76 -8.66 -9.26
CA ARG A 32 -1.70 -7.77 -9.93
C ARG A 32 -2.97 -7.64 -9.10
N GLN A 33 -3.78 -6.68 -9.42
CA GLN A 33 -5.02 -6.35 -8.72
C GLN A 33 -5.92 -7.56 -8.47
N LYS A 34 -6.10 -8.40 -9.49
CA LYS A 34 -6.92 -9.61 -9.39
C LYS A 34 -6.32 -10.59 -8.37
N GLN A 35 -5.01 -10.75 -8.40
CA GLN A 35 -4.30 -11.65 -7.48
C GLN A 35 -4.35 -11.12 -6.05
N ILE A 36 -4.24 -9.81 -5.88
CA ILE A 36 -4.34 -9.16 -4.58
C ILE A 36 -5.72 -9.40 -3.98
N ALA A 37 -6.76 -9.21 -4.77
CA ALA A 37 -8.13 -9.45 -4.33
C ALA A 37 -8.31 -10.90 -3.88
N TRP A 38 -7.76 -11.83 -4.64
CA TRP A 38 -7.80 -13.25 -4.31
C TRP A 38 -7.08 -13.53 -2.99
N GLU A 39 -5.86 -13.03 -2.84
CA GLU A 39 -5.05 -13.25 -1.63
C GLU A 39 -5.72 -12.73 -0.37
N LEU A 40 -6.39 -11.59 -0.47
CA LEU A 40 -7.04 -10.96 0.67
C LEU A 40 -8.50 -11.38 0.84
N SER A 41 -8.99 -12.24 -0.04
CA SER A 41 -10.39 -12.70 -0.04
C SER A 41 -11.38 -11.53 -0.08
N ILE A 42 -11.10 -10.56 -0.93
CA ILE A 42 -11.95 -9.38 -1.12
C ILE A 42 -12.31 -9.25 -2.60
N LYS A 43 -13.32 -8.43 -2.88
CA LYS A 43 -13.71 -8.16 -4.27
C LYS A 43 -12.66 -7.32 -4.96
N MET A 44 -12.57 -7.45 -6.30
CA MET A 44 -11.64 -6.63 -7.08
C MET A 44 -11.90 -5.14 -6.89
N ASP A 45 -13.16 -4.73 -6.84
CA ASP A 45 -13.50 -3.33 -6.63
C ASP A 45 -13.00 -2.84 -5.28
N THR A 46 -13.07 -3.69 -4.25
CA THR A 46 -12.56 -3.36 -2.93
C THR A 46 -11.04 -3.23 -2.95
N ALA A 47 -10.35 -4.15 -3.61
CA ALA A 47 -8.90 -4.07 -3.75
C ALA A 47 -8.48 -2.79 -4.48
N ARG A 48 -9.18 -2.48 -5.58
CA ARG A 48 -8.94 -1.26 -6.35
C ARG A 48 -9.11 -0.02 -5.49
N LYS A 49 -10.15 0.00 -4.67
CA LYS A 49 -10.44 1.11 -3.78
C LYS A 49 -9.31 1.31 -2.76
N HIS A 50 -8.82 0.23 -2.17
CA HIS A 50 -7.69 0.30 -1.24
C HIS A 50 -6.44 0.84 -1.92
N ILE A 51 -6.16 0.39 -3.13
CA ILE A 51 -5.01 0.86 -3.90
C ILE A 51 -5.15 2.35 -4.20
N LYS A 52 -6.31 2.76 -4.69
CA LYS A 52 -6.59 4.15 -5.03
C LYS A 52 -6.43 5.05 -3.81
N ASN A 53 -7.01 4.63 -2.68
CA ASN A 53 -6.92 5.41 -1.44
C ASN A 53 -5.49 5.52 -0.95
N ALA A 54 -4.72 4.44 -1.06
CA ALA A 54 -3.31 4.43 -0.69
C ALA A 54 -2.51 5.43 -1.54
N TYR A 55 -2.72 5.42 -2.85
CA TYR A 55 -2.06 6.36 -3.76
C TYR A 55 -2.40 7.80 -3.39
N LYS A 56 -3.68 8.06 -3.12
CA LYS A 56 -4.14 9.39 -2.75
C LYS A 56 -3.48 9.87 -1.47
N LYS A 57 -3.43 9.02 -0.46
CA LYS A 57 -2.82 9.36 0.83
C LYS A 57 -1.32 9.62 0.72
N LEU A 58 -0.65 8.92 -0.19
CA LEU A 58 0.79 9.07 -0.39
C LEU A 58 1.13 10.18 -1.39
N GLY A 59 0.13 10.74 -2.07
CA GLY A 59 0.38 11.68 -3.14
C GLY A 59 1.14 11.05 -4.29
N ALA A 60 0.89 9.77 -4.57
CA ALA A 60 1.60 9.01 -5.58
C ALA A 60 0.77 8.93 -6.86
N HIS A 61 1.45 8.94 -8.00
CA HIS A 61 0.82 8.86 -9.31
C HIS A 61 1.01 7.50 -9.98
N ASN A 62 1.87 6.66 -9.44
CA ASN A 62 2.13 5.34 -10.02
C ASN A 62 2.63 4.39 -8.94
N LYS A 63 2.74 3.11 -9.32
CA LYS A 63 3.13 2.03 -8.41
C LYS A 63 4.50 2.25 -7.78
N VAL A 64 5.49 2.59 -8.59
CA VAL A 64 6.85 2.78 -8.09
C VAL A 64 6.90 3.89 -7.06
N GLU A 65 6.26 5.01 -7.36
CA GLU A 65 6.19 6.14 -6.46
C GLU A 65 5.46 5.79 -5.17
N ALA A 66 4.35 5.06 -5.29
CA ALA A 66 3.58 4.64 -4.12
C ALA A 66 4.38 3.74 -3.20
N LEU A 67 5.07 2.76 -3.75
CA LEU A 67 5.88 1.84 -2.96
C LEU A 67 7.05 2.54 -2.27
N ARG A 68 7.69 3.45 -2.98
CA ARG A 68 8.79 4.22 -2.42
C ARG A 68 8.32 5.12 -1.27
N LYS A 69 7.22 5.84 -1.48
CA LYS A 69 6.68 6.75 -0.45
C LYS A 69 6.10 6.01 0.74
N SER A 70 5.63 4.78 0.54
CA SER A 70 5.06 3.98 1.63
C SER A 70 6.11 3.35 2.54
N GLY A 71 7.35 3.25 2.08
CA GLY A 71 8.42 2.59 2.82
C GLY A 71 8.35 1.07 2.77
N ILE A 72 7.48 0.49 1.95
CA ILE A 72 7.31 -0.96 1.81
C ILE A 72 8.37 -1.56 0.88
N TRP A 73 8.89 -0.78 0.03
CA TRP A 73 9.81 -1.12 -1.04
C TRP A 73 11.16 -1.69 -0.58
#